data_e1457a4d2a5e15db825d760a1bda05e1
#
_entry.id   e1457a4d2a5e15db825d760a1bda05e1
#
_cell.length_a   1.000
_cell.length_b   1.000
_cell.length_c   1.000
_cell.angle_alpha   90.00
_cell.angle_beta   90.00
_cell.angle_gamma   90.00
#
_symmetry.space_group_name_H-M   'P 1'
#
loop_
_entity.id
_entity.type
_entity.pdbx_description
1 polymer ?
#
loop_
_entity_poly.entity_id
_entity_poly.type
_entity_poly.pdbx_seq_one_letter_code
_entity_poly.pdbx_strand_id
1 'polypeptide(L)'
;CTVRGDLIRILGNLMKRRDKFDYILVETTGLADPGPVAQTFFVDDEMQTQLRLDGIVTLVDAKHIWEHIDEADEAKEQIAFADVVILNKTDLVKAEDLERLETRIRSMN
;
A
#
# COMPACT_ATOMS: atom_id res chain seq x y z
N CYS A 1 -1.16 18.74 4.46
CA CYS A 1 0.14 18.23 4.11
C CYS A 1 0.43 18.42 2.62
N THR A 2 1.64 18.83 2.32
CA THR A 2 2.09 19.11 0.95
C THR A 2 2.07 17.85 0.06
N VAL A 3 2.36 16.69 0.63
CA VAL A 3 2.38 15.42 -0.13
C VAL A 3 1.00 15.11 -0.69
N ARG A 4 -0.04 15.30 0.12
CA ARG A 4 -1.42 15.07 -0.32
C ARG A 4 -1.84 16.06 -1.40
N GLY A 5 -1.49 17.33 -1.23
CA GLY A 5 -1.76 18.36 -2.22
C GLY A 5 -1.05 18.12 -3.53
N ASP A 6 0.20 17.68 -3.46
CA ASP A 6 0.99 17.34 -4.64
C ASP A 6 0.40 16.14 -5.37
N LEU A 7 -0.05 15.13 -4.65
CA LEU A 7 -0.68 13.95 -5.24
C LEU A 7 -1.95 14.34 -6.01
N ILE A 8 -2.81 15.16 -5.40
CA ILE A 8 -4.04 15.64 -6.05
C ILE A 8 -3.71 16.42 -7.33
N ARG A 9 -2.72 17.29 -7.27
CA ARG A 9 -2.29 18.08 -8.42
C ARG A 9 -1.78 17.21 -9.56
N ILE A 10 -0.94 16.23 -9.24
CA ILE A 10 -0.38 15.29 -10.23
C ILE A 10 -1.49 14.46 -10.86
N LEU A 11 -2.39 13.93 -10.04
CA LEU A 11 -3.51 13.13 -10.54
C LEU A 11 -4.45 13.96 -11.43
N GLY A 12 -4.70 15.23 -11.05
CA GLY A 12 -5.47 16.14 -11.86
C GLY A 12 -4.85 16.37 -13.23
N ASN A 13 -3.53 16.50 -13.29
CA ASN A 13 -2.81 16.64 -14.56
C ASN A 13 -2.88 15.36 -15.39
N LEU A 14 -2.80 14.19 -14.74
CA LEU A 14 -2.93 12.91 -15.44
C LEU A 14 -4.32 12.70 -16.03
N MET A 15 -5.36 13.21 -15.39
CA MET A 15 -6.72 13.08 -15.88
C MET A 15 -6.93 13.73 -17.26
N LYS A 16 -6.12 14.71 -17.59
CA LYS A 16 -6.14 15.34 -18.93
C LYS A 16 -5.67 14.38 -20.04
N ARG A 17 -5.02 13.28 -19.65
CA ARG A 17 -4.47 12.26 -20.53
C ARG A 17 -5.06 10.88 -20.27
N ARG A 18 -6.23 10.80 -19.65
CA ARG A 18 -6.81 9.52 -19.21
C ARG A 18 -7.12 8.56 -20.36
N ASP A 19 -7.21 9.06 -21.57
CA ASP A 19 -7.37 8.24 -22.78
C ASP A 19 -6.09 7.48 -23.16
N LYS A 20 -4.96 7.79 -22.52
CA LYS A 20 -3.66 7.17 -22.81
C LYS A 20 -3.26 6.10 -21.82
N PHE A 21 -4.05 5.87 -20.76
CA PHE A 21 -3.75 4.82 -19.77
C PHE A 21 -5.05 4.23 -19.22
N ASP A 22 -4.97 3.02 -18.73
CA ASP A 22 -6.10 2.30 -18.15
C ASP A 22 -6.07 2.28 -16.63
N TYR A 23 -4.88 2.27 -16.04
CA TYR A 23 -4.68 2.16 -14.60
C TYR A 23 -3.62 3.12 -14.13
N ILE A 24 -3.72 3.49 -12.84
CA ILE A 24 -2.71 4.29 -12.16
C ILE A 24 -2.20 3.48 -10.96
N LEU A 25 -0.88 3.32 -10.90
CA LEU A 25 -0.22 2.71 -9.76
C LEU A 25 0.50 3.81 -8.99
N VAL A 26 0.23 3.89 -7.69
CA VAL A 26 0.92 4.83 -6.80
C VAL A 26 1.83 4.02 -5.90
N GLU A 27 3.14 4.21 -6.06
CA GLU A 27 4.12 3.57 -5.19
C GLU A 27 4.53 4.54 -4.10
N THR A 28 4.41 4.10 -2.85
CA THR A 28 4.90 4.87 -1.70
C THR A 28 6.27 4.34 -1.28
N THR A 29 7.02 5.17 -0.56
CA THR A 29 8.28 4.73 0.04
C THR A 29 8.01 3.70 1.13
N GLY A 30 9.02 2.87 1.43
CA GLY A 30 8.87 1.66 2.24
C GLY A 30 8.22 1.81 3.60
N LEU A 31 8.35 2.96 4.25
CA LEU A 31 7.78 3.19 5.59
C LEU A 31 6.63 4.19 5.60
N ALA A 32 6.13 4.58 4.44
CA ALA A 32 5.03 5.54 4.35
C ALA A 32 3.72 4.92 4.84
N ASP A 33 2.96 5.67 5.62
CA ASP A 33 1.61 5.29 6.03
C ASP A 33 0.67 5.43 4.82
N PRO A 34 -0.01 4.36 4.39
CA PRO A 34 -0.91 4.43 3.24
C PRO A 34 -2.23 5.14 3.53
N GLY A 35 -2.56 5.34 4.81
CA GLY A 35 -3.84 5.94 5.21
C GLY A 35 -4.11 7.29 4.57
N PRO A 36 -3.22 8.30 4.76
CA PRO A 36 -3.42 9.62 4.17
C PRO A 36 -3.51 9.63 2.65
N VAL A 37 -2.75 8.76 1.98
CA VAL A 37 -2.80 8.63 0.53
C VAL A 37 -4.16 8.06 0.10
N ALA A 38 -4.61 7.00 0.76
CA ALA A 38 -5.90 6.38 0.48
C ALA A 38 -7.06 7.35 0.73
N GLN A 39 -7.00 8.13 1.81
CA GLN A 39 -8.02 9.11 2.12
C GLN A 39 -8.23 10.15 1.02
N THR A 40 -7.19 10.47 0.27
CA THR A 40 -7.29 11.42 -0.84
C THR A 40 -8.35 10.98 -1.84
N PHE A 41 -8.49 9.67 -2.08
CA PHE A 41 -9.46 9.12 -3.02
C PHE A 41 -10.88 9.07 -2.46
N PHE A 42 -11.04 9.19 -1.15
CA PHE A 42 -12.36 9.17 -0.50
C PHE A 42 -12.89 10.56 -0.17
N VAL A 43 -12.00 11.54 0.03
CA VAL A 43 -12.38 12.86 0.52
C VAL A 43 -12.45 13.91 -0.59
N ASP A 44 -11.62 13.79 -1.61
CA ASP A 44 -11.61 14.74 -2.72
C ASP A 44 -12.71 14.41 -3.72
N ASP A 45 -13.70 15.30 -3.84
CA ASP A 45 -14.86 15.10 -4.72
C ASP A 45 -14.48 14.93 -6.19
N GLU A 46 -13.49 15.68 -6.65
CA GLU A 46 -13.03 15.59 -8.03
C GLU A 46 -12.39 14.23 -8.31
N MET A 47 -11.58 13.75 -7.38
CA MET A 47 -10.95 12.44 -7.50
C MET A 47 -11.99 11.32 -7.46
N GLN A 48 -13.00 11.43 -6.60
CA GLN A 48 -14.06 10.43 -6.50
C GLN A 48 -14.85 10.26 -7.80
N THR A 49 -15.03 11.33 -8.55
CA THR A 49 -15.79 11.28 -9.82
C THR A 49 -15.00 10.68 -10.96
N GLN A 50 -13.69 10.75 -10.90
CA GLN A 50 -12.81 10.34 -12.01
C GLN A 50 -12.03 9.07 -11.77
N LEU A 51 -11.74 8.78 -10.50
CA LEU A 51 -10.92 7.65 -10.10
C LEU A 51 -11.60 6.84 -9.01
N ARG A 52 -11.32 5.56 -9.00
CA ARG A 52 -11.75 4.65 -7.94
C ARG A 52 -10.51 3.94 -7.40
N LEU A 53 -10.39 3.90 -6.08
CA LEU A 53 -9.35 3.12 -5.43
C LEU A 53 -9.75 1.64 -5.51
N ASP A 54 -9.02 0.87 -6.30
CA ASP A 54 -9.26 -0.57 -6.45
C ASP A 54 -8.77 -1.35 -5.25
N GLY A 55 -7.65 -0.96 -4.70
CA GLY A 55 -7.10 -1.66 -3.57
C GLY A 55 -5.71 -1.16 -3.20
N ILE A 56 -5.29 -1.57 -2.03
CA ILE A 56 -3.96 -1.31 -1.49
C ILE A 56 -3.21 -2.63 -1.44
N VAL A 57 -2.08 -2.67 -2.13
CA VAL A 57 -1.20 -3.85 -2.16
C VAL A 57 0.02 -3.55 -1.30
N THR A 58 0.25 -4.36 -0.30
CA THR A 58 1.42 -4.24 0.57
C THR A 58 2.43 -5.33 0.23
N LEU A 59 3.65 -4.92 -0.07
CA LEU A 59 4.75 -5.82 -0.36
C LEU A 59 5.56 -6.04 0.92
N VAL A 60 5.67 -7.28 1.35
CA VAL A 60 6.35 -7.66 2.59
C VAL A 60 7.62 -8.44 2.28
N ASP A 61 8.74 -8.03 2.86
CA ASP A 61 9.98 -8.79 2.84
C ASP A 61 9.88 -9.92 3.86
N ALA A 62 9.63 -11.14 3.37
CA ALA A 62 9.39 -12.31 4.21
C ALA A 62 10.58 -12.68 5.08
N LYS A 63 11.79 -12.32 4.67
CA LYS A 63 13.00 -12.62 5.44
C LYS A 63 13.19 -11.67 6.61
N HIS A 64 12.97 -10.38 6.40
CA HIS A 64 13.32 -9.35 7.36
C HIS A 64 12.13 -8.80 8.15
N ILE A 65 10.91 -9.17 7.81
CA ILE A 65 9.72 -8.61 8.44
C ILE A 65 9.67 -8.88 9.96
N TRP A 66 10.21 -10.01 10.39
CA TRP A 66 10.23 -10.36 11.81
C TRP A 66 11.00 -9.36 12.68
N GLU A 67 11.97 -8.66 12.08
CA GLU A 67 12.74 -7.63 12.78
C GLU A 67 11.90 -6.38 13.06
N HIS A 68 10.78 -6.19 12.34
CA HIS A 68 9.99 -4.97 12.37
C HIS A 68 8.53 -5.17 12.74
N ILE A 69 8.00 -6.40 12.61
CA ILE A 69 6.56 -6.66 12.69
C ILE A 69 5.97 -6.32 14.07
N ASP A 70 6.76 -6.46 15.13
CA ASP A 70 6.30 -6.18 16.48
C ASP A 70 6.75 -4.81 17.01
N GLU A 71 7.74 -4.20 16.37
CA GLU A 71 8.37 -2.97 16.85
C GLU A 71 7.94 -1.72 16.07
N ALA A 72 7.69 -1.86 14.78
CA ALA A 72 7.37 -0.73 13.92
C ALA A 72 5.87 -0.60 13.69
N ASP A 73 5.29 0.48 14.17
CA ASP A 73 3.87 0.78 13.94
C ASP A 73 3.55 0.93 12.45
N GLU A 74 4.48 1.48 11.68
CA GLU A 74 4.34 1.65 10.23
C GLU A 74 4.16 0.31 9.53
N ALA A 75 4.92 -0.72 9.93
CA ALA A 75 4.79 -2.05 9.34
C ALA A 75 3.42 -2.66 9.64
N LYS A 76 2.94 -2.51 10.88
CA LYS A 76 1.61 -2.98 11.27
C LYS A 76 0.51 -2.26 10.52
N GLU A 77 0.63 -0.95 10.36
CA GLU A 77 -0.35 -0.14 9.64
C GLU A 77 -0.41 -0.50 8.15
N GLN A 78 0.74 -0.69 7.52
CA GLN A 78 0.80 -1.09 6.12
C GLN A 78 0.11 -2.42 5.89
N ILE A 79 0.29 -3.38 6.80
CA ILE A 79 -0.36 -4.69 6.72
C ILE A 79 -1.86 -4.57 7.00
N ALA A 80 -2.23 -3.79 8.02
CA ALA A 80 -3.63 -3.64 8.40
C ALA A 80 -4.47 -2.95 7.31
N PHE A 81 -3.89 -2.00 6.59
CA PHE A 81 -4.58 -1.29 5.51
C PHE A 81 -4.60 -2.06 4.18
N ALA A 82 -3.82 -3.13 4.05
CA ALA A 82 -3.70 -3.84 2.78
C ALA A 82 -4.97 -4.59 2.43
N ASP A 83 -5.36 -4.51 1.17
CA ASP A 83 -6.37 -5.39 0.59
C ASP A 83 -5.73 -6.70 0.15
N VAL A 84 -4.49 -6.62 -0.32
CA VAL A 84 -3.68 -7.77 -0.71
C VAL A 84 -2.29 -7.60 -0.13
N VAL A 85 -1.76 -8.66 0.46
CA VAL A 85 -0.38 -8.71 0.96
C VAL A 85 0.42 -9.67 0.09
N ILE A 86 1.53 -9.20 -0.47
CA ILE A 86 2.44 -10.01 -1.26
C ILE A 86 3.67 -10.31 -0.42
N LEU A 87 3.92 -11.59 -0.16
CA LEU A 87 5.12 -12.03 0.54
C LEU A 87 6.24 -12.21 -0.49
N ASN A 88 7.24 -11.34 -0.41
CA ASN A 88 8.36 -11.34 -1.33
C ASN A 88 9.60 -11.96 -0.68
N LYS A 89 10.59 -12.28 -1.48
CA LYS A 89 11.84 -12.91 -1.05
C LYS A 89 11.64 -14.26 -0.38
N THR A 90 10.64 -15.00 -0.83
CA THR A 90 10.29 -16.32 -0.26
C THR A 90 11.36 -17.36 -0.49
N ASP A 91 12.22 -17.18 -1.48
CA ASP A 91 13.38 -18.03 -1.76
C ASP A 91 14.44 -17.95 -0.65
N LEU A 92 14.40 -16.89 0.18
CA LEU A 92 15.34 -16.68 1.28
C LEU A 92 14.82 -17.19 2.63
N VAL A 93 13.63 -17.77 2.64
CA VAL A 93 12.92 -18.17 3.87
C VAL A 93 12.53 -19.65 3.79
N LYS A 94 12.63 -20.36 4.91
CA LYS A 94 12.20 -21.74 5.01
C LYS A 94 10.68 -21.82 4.94
N ALA A 95 10.14 -22.92 4.42
CA ALA A 95 8.70 -23.11 4.29
C ALA A 95 7.97 -23.01 5.64
N GLU A 96 8.57 -23.50 6.71
CA GLU A 96 8.02 -23.43 8.06
C GLU A 96 7.90 -22.00 8.55
N ASP A 97 8.92 -21.19 8.31
CA ASP A 97 8.93 -19.77 8.69
C ASP A 97 7.92 -18.98 7.87
N LEU A 98 7.76 -19.34 6.61
CA LEU A 98 6.80 -18.70 5.73
C LEU A 98 5.36 -18.96 6.20
N GLU A 99 5.05 -20.17 6.62
CA GLU A 99 3.74 -20.52 7.19
C GLU A 99 3.45 -19.74 8.47
N ARG A 100 4.44 -19.61 9.33
CA ARG A 100 4.32 -18.85 10.57
C ARG A 100 4.08 -17.38 10.29
N LEU A 101 4.77 -16.84 9.30
CA LEU A 101 4.59 -15.45 8.89
C LEU A 101 3.19 -15.23 8.32
N GLU A 102 2.72 -16.11 7.46
CA GLU A 102 1.37 -16.02 6.91
C GLU A 102 0.31 -16.02 8.02
N THR A 103 0.45 -16.91 8.99
CA THR A 103 -0.45 -16.95 10.15
C THR A 103 -0.43 -15.66 10.93
N ARG A 104 0.76 -15.09 11.16
CA ARG A 104 0.91 -13.82 11.88
C ARG A 104 0.24 -12.67 11.14
N ILE A 105 0.44 -12.60 9.84
CA ILE A 105 -0.15 -11.54 9.01
C ILE A 105 -1.68 -11.66 9.00
N ARG A 106 -2.22 -12.86 8.87
CA ARG A 106 -3.67 -13.10 8.90
C ARG A 106 -4.30 -12.68 10.23
N SER A 107 -3.53 -12.71 11.32
CA SER A 107 -4.02 -12.23 12.60
C SER A 107 -4.12 -10.70 12.67
N MET A 108 -3.44 -9.98 11.79
CA MET A 108 -3.39 -8.52 11.76
C MET A 108 -4.32 -7.91 10.73
N ASN A 109 -4.75 -8.70 9.79
CA ASN A 109 -5.58 -8.21 8.68
C ASN A 109 -6.80 -9.09 8.47
#